data_18007d1c69b6269c6fc90518ba875f23
#
_entry.id   18007d1c69b6269c6fc90518ba875f23
#
_cell.length_a   1.000
_cell.length_b   1.000
_cell.length_c   1.000
_cell.angle_alpha   90.00
_cell.angle_beta   90.00
_cell.angle_gamma   90.00
#
_symmetry.space_group_name_H-M   'P 1'
#
loop_
_entity.id
_entity.type
_entity.pdbx_description
1 polymer ?
#
loop_
_entity_poly.entity_id
_entity_poly.type
_entity_poly.pdbx_seq_one_letter_code
_entity_poly.pdbx_strand_id
1 'polypeptide(L)'
;MAEKESKNKWHTPAERIMMLGFAAVILLGTILLCLPVSAADGKSVYWLDALFTATTSVCVTGLVTVPTATTWSTFGKIVILGLIQFGGLGIMACLTMVFLILRRKISLQSRKLIQDTYNLPVLKGSVGIVRRLLIGTATVEIAGAVLYSFWFVPEYGFWKGIGYSIFHAVSAFCNAGIDLVGEASFAPFVTNPLINFTTMGLILLSGLGFPVWWEVMERVQELVKGKRPRKNFVRGFTLHTKLVLTTTMILVFGGALLILALDWNHAPSLGSLKPAQKVMAAFFQSVTTRTAGFETIPQADFSDSSAMVSMVLMFIGGSPMGTAGGVKTTTVAILVVLVASYIRGDSDTVAWGCLLYTSPSPRDGLLS
;
A
#
# COMPACT_ATOMS: atom_id res chain seq x y z
N MET A 1 -20.90 50.88 -9.24
CA MET A 1 -19.57 50.47 -9.70
C MET A 1 -19.48 48.94 -9.51
N ALA A 2 -19.68 48.21 -10.59
CA ALA A 2 -19.65 46.75 -10.55
C ALA A 2 -18.19 46.31 -10.63
N GLU A 3 -17.74 45.64 -9.56
CA GLU A 3 -16.42 45.07 -9.48
C GLU A 3 -16.36 43.92 -10.48
N LYS A 4 -15.58 44.09 -11.52
CA LYS A 4 -15.31 43.11 -12.54
C LYS A 4 -14.55 41.96 -11.86
N GLU A 5 -15.25 40.89 -11.45
CA GLU A 5 -14.63 39.61 -11.15
C GLU A 5 -13.80 39.17 -12.36
N SER A 6 -12.52 39.34 -12.25
CA SER A 6 -11.54 38.75 -13.14
C SER A 6 -11.75 37.24 -13.11
N LYS A 7 -12.44 36.71 -14.13
CA LYS A 7 -12.49 35.26 -14.44
C LYS A 7 -11.07 34.79 -14.67
N ASN A 8 -10.37 34.48 -13.60
CA ASN A 8 -9.02 33.98 -13.65
C ASN A 8 -9.05 32.54 -14.21
N LYS A 9 -8.48 32.44 -15.38
CA LYS A 9 -8.36 31.26 -16.23
C LYS A 9 -7.63 30.13 -15.48
N TRP A 10 -8.18 28.92 -15.59
CA TRP A 10 -7.49 27.65 -15.36
C TRP A 10 -7.16 27.28 -13.91
N HIS A 11 -8.11 27.28 -13.02
CA HIS A 11 -8.08 26.37 -11.88
C HIS A 11 -8.61 25.01 -12.35
N THR A 12 -7.75 24.23 -12.97
CA THR A 12 -8.02 22.78 -13.09
C THR A 12 -8.03 22.22 -11.68
N PRO A 13 -9.12 21.61 -11.20
CA PRO A 13 -9.17 21.02 -9.89
C PRO A 13 -8.05 19.98 -9.75
N ALA A 14 -7.46 19.87 -8.55
CA ALA A 14 -6.34 18.96 -8.27
C ALA A 14 -6.58 17.54 -8.78
N GLU A 15 -7.81 17.06 -8.67
CA GLU A 15 -8.29 15.76 -9.15
C GLU A 15 -8.08 15.56 -10.65
N ARG A 16 -8.39 16.56 -11.48
CA ARG A 16 -8.16 16.47 -12.94
C ARG A 16 -6.69 16.39 -13.29
N ILE A 17 -5.84 17.14 -12.57
CA ILE A 17 -4.38 17.10 -12.79
C ILE A 17 -3.84 15.73 -12.43
N MET A 18 -4.32 15.15 -11.33
CA MET A 18 -3.93 13.81 -10.91
C MET A 18 -4.38 12.76 -11.93
N MET A 19 -5.64 12.79 -12.35
CA MET A 19 -6.19 11.84 -13.33
C MET A 19 -5.44 11.90 -14.66
N LEU A 20 -5.21 13.11 -15.19
CA LEU A 20 -4.44 13.28 -16.43
C LEU A 20 -2.97 12.84 -16.26
N GLY A 21 -2.39 13.08 -15.10
CA GLY A 21 -1.05 12.64 -14.78
C GLY A 21 -0.93 11.11 -14.77
N PHE A 22 -1.87 10.40 -14.13
CA PHE A 22 -1.91 8.93 -14.16
C PHE A 22 -2.10 8.41 -15.59
N ALA A 23 -3.02 8.97 -16.35
CA ALA A 23 -3.24 8.59 -17.75
C ALA A 23 -1.98 8.81 -18.60
N ALA A 24 -1.28 9.92 -18.42
CA ALA A 24 -0.04 10.21 -19.14
C ALA A 24 1.09 9.20 -18.80
N VAL A 25 1.23 8.84 -17.52
CA VAL A 25 2.24 7.84 -17.09
C VAL A 25 1.90 6.46 -17.63
N ILE A 26 0.62 6.06 -17.63
CA ILE A 26 0.18 4.78 -18.22
C ILE A 26 0.48 4.75 -19.72
N LEU A 27 0.12 5.80 -20.47
CA LEU A 27 0.39 5.88 -21.90
C LEU A 27 1.90 5.85 -22.22
N LEU A 28 2.71 6.60 -21.46
CA LEU A 28 4.16 6.58 -21.58
C LEU A 28 4.72 5.18 -21.29
N GLY A 29 4.26 4.55 -20.22
CA GLY A 29 4.64 3.17 -19.86
C GLY A 29 4.27 2.17 -20.96
N THR A 30 3.07 2.30 -21.52
CA THR A 30 2.61 1.47 -22.66
C THR A 30 3.53 1.61 -23.86
N ILE A 31 3.85 2.84 -24.26
CA ILE A 31 4.77 3.10 -25.38
C ILE A 31 6.13 2.45 -25.13
N LEU A 32 6.69 2.62 -23.93
CA LEU A 32 7.97 2.03 -23.56
C LEU A 32 7.93 0.50 -23.57
N LEU A 33 6.83 -0.10 -23.09
CA LEU A 33 6.67 -1.56 -23.05
C LEU A 33 6.38 -2.17 -24.43
N CYS A 34 5.81 -1.41 -25.38
CA CYS A 34 5.63 -1.84 -26.76
C CYS A 34 6.94 -1.90 -27.56
N LEU A 35 8.03 -1.30 -27.06
CA LEU A 35 9.31 -1.33 -27.76
C LEU A 35 9.87 -2.77 -27.82
N PRO A 36 10.45 -3.21 -28.94
CA PRO A 36 11.06 -4.55 -29.06
C PRO A 36 12.13 -4.83 -28.01
N VAL A 37 12.84 -3.79 -27.54
CA VAL A 37 13.85 -3.89 -26.48
C VAL A 37 13.23 -4.28 -25.12
N SER A 38 11.93 -4.01 -24.90
CA SER A 38 11.22 -4.34 -23.67
C SER A 38 10.80 -5.80 -23.58
N ALA A 39 10.71 -6.51 -24.70
CA ALA A 39 10.37 -7.92 -24.77
C ALA A 39 11.61 -8.83 -24.65
N ALA A 40 11.45 -9.98 -24.02
CA ALA A 40 12.53 -10.94 -23.84
C ALA A 40 12.96 -11.63 -25.17
N ASP A 41 12.03 -11.79 -26.09
CA ASP A 41 12.25 -12.39 -27.42
C ASP A 41 12.70 -11.37 -28.49
N GLY A 42 12.79 -10.10 -28.13
CA GLY A 42 13.15 -9.00 -29.02
C GLY A 42 12.06 -8.62 -30.04
N LYS A 43 10.83 -9.15 -29.88
CA LYS A 43 9.66 -8.78 -30.68
C LYS A 43 8.75 -7.86 -29.88
N SER A 44 8.06 -6.94 -30.54
CA SER A 44 7.10 -6.09 -29.84
C SER A 44 5.96 -6.93 -29.24
N VAL A 45 5.70 -6.74 -27.96
CA VAL A 45 4.54 -7.36 -27.28
C VAL A 45 3.25 -6.73 -27.83
N TYR A 46 2.16 -7.51 -27.82
CA TYR A 46 0.86 -7.01 -28.25
C TYR A 46 0.48 -5.77 -27.42
N TRP A 47 0.03 -4.72 -28.09
CA TRP A 47 -0.17 -3.41 -27.45
C TRP A 47 -1.17 -3.42 -26.29
N LEU A 48 -2.18 -4.30 -26.31
CA LEU A 48 -3.13 -4.44 -25.18
C LEU A 48 -2.47 -5.05 -23.95
N ASP A 49 -1.56 -6.02 -24.10
CA ASP A 49 -0.82 -6.60 -22.98
C ASP A 49 0.15 -5.59 -22.38
N ALA A 50 0.79 -4.76 -23.22
CA ALA A 50 1.62 -3.66 -22.77
C ALA A 50 0.81 -2.58 -22.04
N LEU A 51 -0.37 -2.23 -22.54
CA LEU A 51 -1.29 -1.29 -21.90
C LEU A 51 -1.80 -1.84 -20.57
N PHE A 52 -2.19 -3.11 -20.54
CA PHE A 52 -2.63 -3.79 -19.34
C PHE A 52 -1.51 -3.80 -18.28
N THR A 53 -0.30 -4.21 -18.68
CA THR A 53 0.87 -4.25 -17.78
C THR A 53 1.24 -2.86 -17.27
N ALA A 54 1.20 -1.82 -18.10
CA ALA A 54 1.42 -0.44 -17.67
C ALA A 54 0.34 0.02 -16.70
N THR A 55 -0.93 -0.28 -16.99
CA THR A 55 -2.06 0.10 -16.14
C THR A 55 -1.99 -0.60 -14.78
N THR A 56 -1.80 -1.93 -14.76
CA THR A 56 -1.71 -2.69 -13.50
C THR A 56 -0.52 -2.26 -12.66
N SER A 57 0.60 -1.90 -13.30
CA SER A 57 1.80 -1.41 -12.60
C SER A 57 1.57 -0.03 -11.97
N VAL A 58 0.97 0.91 -12.70
CA VAL A 58 0.69 2.27 -12.20
C VAL A 58 -0.47 2.30 -11.21
N CYS A 59 -1.52 1.51 -11.44
CA CYS A 59 -2.64 1.38 -10.51
C CYS A 59 -2.35 0.43 -9.34
N VAL A 60 -1.17 -0.22 -9.36
CA VAL A 60 -0.73 -1.14 -8.30
C VAL A 60 -1.76 -2.23 -8.04
N THR A 61 -2.26 -2.86 -9.14
CA THR A 61 -3.37 -3.81 -9.08
C THR A 61 -2.90 -5.26 -8.90
N GLY A 62 -1.76 -5.62 -9.53
CA GLY A 62 -1.16 -6.96 -9.43
C GLY A 62 -1.72 -8.00 -10.41
N LEU A 63 -2.68 -7.63 -11.26
CA LEU A 63 -3.18 -8.53 -12.30
C LEU A 63 -2.23 -8.56 -13.49
N VAL A 64 -2.03 -9.74 -14.06
CA VAL A 64 -1.15 -9.95 -15.21
C VAL A 64 -1.87 -10.72 -16.34
N THR A 65 -1.69 -10.27 -17.57
CA THR A 65 -2.16 -10.99 -18.78
C THR A 65 -1.07 -11.89 -19.35
N VAL A 66 0.18 -11.55 -19.11
CA VAL A 66 1.36 -12.29 -19.55
C VAL A 66 2.35 -12.42 -18.37
N PRO A 67 3.04 -13.56 -18.22
CA PRO A 67 3.98 -13.77 -17.11
C PRO A 67 5.12 -12.73 -17.13
N THR A 68 5.25 -11.95 -16.07
CA THR A 68 6.24 -10.85 -16.01
C THR A 68 7.69 -11.38 -16.06
N ALA A 69 7.92 -12.56 -15.50
CA ALA A 69 9.25 -13.17 -15.42
C ALA A 69 9.84 -13.48 -16.79
N THR A 70 9.03 -14.00 -17.73
CA THR A 70 9.45 -14.57 -19.01
C THR A 70 9.22 -13.65 -20.20
N THR A 71 8.17 -12.82 -20.16
CA THR A 71 7.78 -11.96 -21.28
C THR A 71 8.65 -10.72 -21.41
N TRP A 72 9.06 -10.12 -20.28
CA TRP A 72 9.76 -8.85 -20.29
C TRP A 72 11.28 -9.02 -20.18
N SER A 73 12.02 -8.27 -20.99
CA SER A 73 13.46 -8.12 -20.89
C SER A 73 13.86 -7.40 -19.58
N THR A 74 15.16 -7.32 -19.30
CA THR A 74 15.64 -6.52 -18.17
C THR A 74 15.20 -5.06 -18.27
N PHE A 75 15.20 -4.48 -19.48
CA PHE A 75 14.70 -3.12 -19.70
C PHE A 75 13.20 -3.02 -19.41
N GLY A 76 12.38 -3.93 -19.90
CA GLY A 76 10.95 -3.98 -19.63
C GLY A 76 10.66 -4.09 -18.12
N LYS A 77 11.40 -4.93 -17.40
CA LYS A 77 11.31 -5.07 -15.93
C LYS A 77 11.67 -3.79 -15.19
N ILE A 78 12.68 -3.04 -15.65
CA ILE A 78 13.03 -1.73 -15.07
C ILE A 78 11.92 -0.72 -15.32
N VAL A 79 11.31 -0.71 -16.51
CA VAL A 79 10.15 0.16 -16.81
C VAL A 79 8.99 -0.18 -15.88
N ILE A 80 8.63 -1.47 -15.74
CA ILE A 80 7.57 -1.93 -14.83
C ILE A 80 7.86 -1.49 -13.39
N LEU A 81 9.09 -1.68 -12.91
CA LEU A 81 9.51 -1.25 -11.58
C LEU A 81 9.32 0.25 -11.37
N GLY A 82 9.72 1.06 -12.36
CA GLY A 82 9.50 2.51 -12.34
C GLY A 82 8.01 2.87 -12.28
N LEU A 83 7.16 2.19 -13.06
CA LEU A 83 5.71 2.40 -13.06
C LEU A 83 5.08 2.04 -11.71
N ILE A 84 5.50 0.92 -11.09
CA ILE A 84 5.05 0.51 -9.74
C ILE A 84 5.42 1.58 -8.72
N GLN A 85 6.66 2.09 -8.77
CA GLN A 85 7.11 3.13 -7.84
C GLN A 85 6.32 4.43 -8.01
N PHE A 86 6.01 4.82 -9.25
CA PHE A 86 5.15 5.97 -9.53
C PHE A 86 3.73 5.77 -8.99
N GLY A 87 3.17 4.60 -9.16
CA GLY A 87 1.84 4.26 -8.67
C GLY A 87 1.75 4.23 -7.16
N GLY A 88 2.63 3.48 -6.51
CA GLY A 88 2.63 3.27 -5.06
C GLY A 88 2.91 4.52 -4.24
N LEU A 89 3.85 5.37 -4.68
CA LEU A 89 4.14 6.64 -4.02
C LEU A 89 3.13 7.74 -4.37
N GLY A 90 2.48 7.61 -5.52
CA GLY A 90 1.60 8.62 -6.08
C GLY A 90 2.36 9.72 -6.84
N ILE A 91 1.69 10.28 -7.83
CA ILE A 91 2.28 11.26 -8.77
C ILE A 91 2.87 12.48 -8.07
N MET A 92 2.23 12.97 -7.00
CA MET A 92 2.70 14.17 -6.30
C MET A 92 4.03 13.95 -5.57
N ALA A 93 4.23 12.76 -4.99
CA ALA A 93 5.52 12.42 -4.39
C ALA A 93 6.61 12.32 -5.46
N CYS A 94 6.31 11.66 -6.58
CA CYS A 94 7.27 11.49 -7.68
C CYS A 94 7.63 12.83 -8.34
N LEU A 95 6.67 13.71 -8.62
CA LEU A 95 6.93 15.06 -9.11
C LEU A 95 7.78 15.87 -8.11
N THR A 96 7.46 15.78 -6.83
CA THR A 96 8.25 16.43 -5.78
C THR A 96 9.68 15.89 -5.75
N MET A 97 9.85 14.58 -5.91
CA MET A 97 11.17 13.95 -6.00
C MET A 97 11.98 14.50 -7.17
N VAL A 98 11.37 14.59 -8.36
CA VAL A 98 12.03 15.19 -9.55
C VAL A 98 12.45 16.63 -9.28
N PHE A 99 11.58 17.47 -8.69
CA PHE A 99 11.94 18.85 -8.35
C PHE A 99 13.06 18.93 -7.31
N LEU A 100 13.09 18.03 -6.33
CA LEU A 100 14.16 17.95 -5.33
C LEU A 100 15.49 17.55 -5.96
N ILE A 101 15.50 16.55 -6.85
CA ILE A 101 16.70 16.11 -7.57
C ILE A 101 17.24 17.23 -8.46
N LEU A 102 16.36 17.91 -9.21
CA LEU A 102 16.72 19.02 -10.09
C LEU A 102 17.01 20.31 -9.33
N ARG A 103 16.92 20.30 -7.99
CA ARG A 103 17.11 21.47 -7.11
C ARG A 103 16.25 22.69 -7.51
N ARG A 104 15.10 22.46 -8.16
CA ARG A 104 14.19 23.53 -8.56
C ARG A 104 13.27 23.94 -7.41
N LYS A 105 12.93 25.23 -7.36
CA LYS A 105 11.97 25.76 -6.38
C LYS A 105 10.57 25.24 -6.71
N ILE A 106 9.89 24.65 -5.72
CA ILE A 106 8.52 24.17 -5.84
C ILE A 106 7.58 25.37 -5.72
N SER A 107 6.74 25.59 -6.73
CA SER A 107 5.79 26.69 -6.79
C SER A 107 4.73 26.58 -5.67
N LEU A 108 4.06 27.71 -5.34
CA LEU A 108 2.95 27.71 -4.37
C LEU A 108 1.79 26.81 -4.84
N GLN A 109 1.52 26.77 -6.14
CA GLN A 109 0.48 25.94 -6.72
C GLN A 109 0.80 24.44 -6.54
N SER A 110 2.05 24.02 -6.78
CA SER A 110 2.47 22.63 -6.53
C SER A 110 2.42 22.27 -5.06
N ARG A 111 2.73 23.21 -4.14
CA ARG A 111 2.59 22.98 -2.69
C ARG A 111 1.14 22.81 -2.27
N LYS A 112 0.21 23.56 -2.88
CA LYS A 112 -1.23 23.41 -2.65
C LYS A 112 -1.70 22.04 -3.14
N LEU A 113 -1.26 21.60 -4.33
CA LEU A 113 -1.55 20.27 -4.84
C LEU A 113 -1.04 19.15 -3.90
N ILE A 114 0.16 19.30 -3.34
CA ILE A 114 0.69 18.35 -2.33
C ILE A 114 -0.20 18.37 -1.08
N GLN A 115 -0.59 19.55 -0.60
CA GLN A 115 -1.48 19.69 0.55
C GLN A 115 -2.80 18.99 0.32
N ASP A 116 -3.44 19.21 -0.83
CA ASP A 116 -4.74 18.62 -1.18
C ASP A 116 -4.63 17.10 -1.35
N THR A 117 -3.56 16.62 -2.01
CA THR A 117 -3.32 15.17 -2.23
C THR A 117 -3.12 14.40 -0.93
N TYR A 118 -2.35 14.96 0.00
CA TYR A 118 -2.06 14.32 1.29
C TYR A 118 -2.96 14.81 2.44
N ASN A 119 -3.99 15.60 2.13
CA ASN A 119 -4.92 16.17 3.11
C ASN A 119 -4.20 16.79 4.32
N LEU A 120 -3.19 17.62 4.03
CA LEU A 120 -2.36 18.25 5.07
C LEU A 120 -3.04 19.50 5.62
N PRO A 121 -3.02 19.73 6.94
CA PRO A 121 -3.69 20.88 7.54
C PRO A 121 -3.03 22.22 7.22
N VAL A 122 -1.74 22.22 6.85
CA VAL A 122 -0.96 23.42 6.62
C VAL A 122 -0.07 23.31 5.39
N LEU A 123 0.00 24.39 4.59
CA LEU A 123 0.87 24.47 3.40
C LEU A 123 2.37 24.52 3.75
N LYS A 124 2.70 25.10 4.92
CA LYS A 124 4.08 25.26 5.39
C LYS A 124 4.65 23.90 5.79
N GLY A 125 5.74 23.48 5.14
CA GLY A 125 6.40 22.21 5.44
C GLY A 125 5.95 21.01 4.60
N SER A 126 4.97 21.15 3.70
CA SER A 126 4.47 20.08 2.83
C SER A 126 5.59 19.35 2.05
N VAL A 127 6.56 20.09 1.52
CA VAL A 127 7.73 19.53 0.81
C VAL A 127 8.62 18.71 1.76
N GLY A 128 8.79 19.15 3.00
CA GLY A 128 9.55 18.42 4.02
C GLY A 128 8.90 17.08 4.39
N ILE A 129 7.58 17.04 4.40
CA ILE A 129 6.81 15.81 4.63
C ILE A 129 7.05 14.82 3.49
N VAL A 130 6.92 15.25 2.24
CA VAL A 130 7.17 14.39 1.08
C VAL A 130 8.63 13.90 1.04
N ARG A 131 9.60 14.76 1.38
CA ARG A 131 11.00 14.33 1.48
C ARG A 131 11.21 13.23 2.53
N ARG A 132 10.58 13.36 3.70
CA ARG A 132 10.65 12.33 4.76
C ARG A 132 9.98 11.03 4.30
N LEU A 133 8.84 11.14 3.58
CA LEU A 133 8.15 10.01 2.97
C LEU A 133 9.08 9.26 2.01
N LEU A 134 9.69 9.97 1.06
CA LEU A 134 10.60 9.37 0.08
C LEU A 134 11.81 8.69 0.73
N ILE A 135 12.43 9.33 1.74
CA ILE A 135 13.55 8.73 2.47
C ILE A 135 13.10 7.51 3.26
N GLY A 136 11.95 7.59 3.94
CA GLY A 136 11.40 6.46 4.70
C GLY A 136 11.09 5.26 3.80
N THR A 137 10.43 5.49 2.66
CA THR A 137 10.17 4.47 1.64
C THR A 137 11.46 3.82 1.17
N ALA A 138 12.41 4.62 0.67
CA ALA A 138 13.69 4.09 0.19
C ALA A 138 14.43 3.27 1.26
N THR A 139 14.40 3.71 2.52
CA THR A 139 15.02 2.98 3.63
C THR A 139 14.39 1.61 3.83
N VAL A 140 13.06 1.52 3.82
CA VAL A 140 12.34 0.26 4.02
C VAL A 140 12.48 -0.66 2.80
N GLU A 141 12.40 -0.12 1.59
CA GLU A 141 12.63 -0.87 0.35
C GLU A 141 14.05 -1.45 0.28
N ILE A 142 15.07 -0.66 0.62
CA ILE A 142 16.46 -1.13 0.68
C ILE A 142 16.60 -2.23 1.74
N ALA A 143 16.03 -2.06 2.93
CA ALA A 143 16.07 -3.08 3.97
C ALA A 143 15.38 -4.38 3.51
N GLY A 144 14.23 -4.28 2.85
CA GLY A 144 13.54 -5.41 2.24
C GLY A 144 14.37 -6.09 1.15
N ALA A 145 14.99 -5.31 0.26
CA ALA A 145 15.87 -5.83 -0.78
C ALA A 145 17.08 -6.58 -0.20
N VAL A 146 17.68 -6.07 0.87
CA VAL A 146 18.76 -6.76 1.59
C VAL A 146 18.27 -8.09 2.18
N LEU A 147 17.10 -8.14 2.79
CA LEU A 147 16.53 -9.39 3.30
C LEU A 147 16.25 -10.38 2.18
N TYR A 148 15.66 -9.96 1.07
CA TYR A 148 15.43 -10.82 -0.08
C TYR A 148 16.75 -11.30 -0.72
N SER A 149 17.81 -10.50 -0.69
CA SER A 149 19.10 -10.87 -1.30
C SER A 149 19.74 -12.10 -0.64
N PHE A 150 19.48 -12.35 0.64
CA PHE A 150 19.96 -13.58 1.31
C PHE A 150 19.38 -14.86 0.69
N TRP A 151 18.23 -14.78 0.00
CA TRP A 151 17.68 -15.90 -0.73
C TRP A 151 17.94 -15.82 -2.24
N PHE A 152 17.64 -14.69 -2.88
CA PHE A 152 17.72 -14.60 -4.33
C PHE A 152 19.15 -14.58 -4.90
N VAL A 153 20.12 -14.08 -4.14
CA VAL A 153 21.52 -14.05 -4.62
C VAL A 153 22.15 -15.45 -4.69
N PRO A 154 22.01 -16.32 -3.68
CA PRO A 154 22.48 -17.70 -3.79
C PRO A 154 21.77 -18.51 -4.89
N GLU A 155 20.46 -18.27 -5.11
CA GLU A 155 19.64 -19.04 -6.05
C GLU A 155 19.86 -18.62 -7.51
N TYR A 156 19.90 -17.31 -7.80
CA TYR A 156 19.91 -16.76 -9.16
C TYR A 156 21.26 -16.12 -9.56
N GLY A 157 22.26 -16.15 -8.68
CA GLY A 157 23.54 -15.46 -8.86
C GLY A 157 23.45 -13.96 -8.52
N PHE A 158 24.64 -13.33 -8.39
CA PHE A 158 24.77 -12.01 -7.79
C PHE A 158 23.94 -10.92 -8.48
N TRP A 159 24.13 -10.69 -9.78
CA TRP A 159 23.47 -9.60 -10.49
C TRP A 159 21.94 -9.79 -10.64
N LYS A 160 21.55 -11.00 -11.03
CA LYS A 160 20.14 -11.33 -11.21
C LYS A 160 19.42 -11.39 -9.86
N GLY A 161 20.07 -11.95 -8.83
CA GLY A 161 19.54 -12.03 -7.47
C GLY A 161 19.32 -10.64 -6.85
N ILE A 162 20.26 -9.69 -7.03
CA ILE A 162 20.07 -8.30 -6.58
C ILE A 162 18.89 -7.66 -7.32
N GLY A 163 18.81 -7.82 -8.65
CA GLY A 163 17.70 -7.28 -9.43
C GLY A 163 16.34 -7.80 -8.96
N TYR A 164 16.24 -9.11 -8.69
CA TYR A 164 15.04 -9.74 -8.14
C TYR A 164 14.72 -9.21 -6.74
N SER A 165 15.72 -9.06 -5.88
CA SER A 165 15.55 -8.54 -4.52
C SER A 165 14.99 -7.13 -4.50
N ILE A 166 15.53 -6.25 -5.34
CA ILE A 166 15.06 -4.86 -5.46
C ILE A 166 13.62 -4.84 -6.02
N PHE A 167 13.36 -5.61 -7.08
CA PHE A 167 12.05 -5.66 -7.71
C PHE A 167 10.96 -6.10 -6.73
N HIS A 168 11.19 -7.21 -6.03
CA HIS A 168 10.22 -7.74 -5.07
C HIS A 168 10.06 -6.84 -3.84
N ALA A 169 11.13 -6.16 -3.38
CA ALA A 169 11.03 -5.22 -2.27
C ALA A 169 10.14 -4.02 -2.62
N VAL A 170 10.33 -3.44 -3.80
CA VAL A 170 9.49 -2.33 -4.30
C VAL A 170 8.07 -2.80 -4.57
N SER A 171 7.89 -3.95 -5.23
CA SER A 171 6.57 -4.51 -5.52
C SER A 171 5.78 -4.79 -4.25
N ALA A 172 6.42 -5.39 -3.23
CA ALA A 172 5.79 -5.69 -1.95
C ALA A 172 5.48 -4.41 -1.14
N PHE A 173 6.41 -3.45 -1.11
CA PHE A 173 6.19 -2.18 -0.42
C PHE A 173 5.10 -1.33 -1.07
N CYS A 174 5.07 -1.27 -2.39
CA CYS A 174 4.03 -0.57 -3.13
C CYS A 174 2.69 -1.33 -3.17
N ASN A 175 2.61 -2.55 -2.64
CA ASN A 175 1.45 -3.46 -2.75
C ASN A 175 1.07 -3.76 -4.21
N ALA A 176 2.04 -3.94 -5.09
CA ALA A 176 1.80 -4.17 -6.51
C ALA A 176 1.48 -5.64 -6.86
N GLY A 177 1.98 -6.60 -6.07
CA GLY A 177 1.73 -8.02 -6.31
C GLY A 177 2.35 -8.60 -7.59
N ILE A 178 3.17 -7.82 -8.28
CA ILE A 178 3.88 -8.26 -9.48
C ILE A 178 5.20 -8.88 -9.05
N ASP A 179 5.51 -10.07 -9.55
CA ASP A 179 6.71 -10.83 -9.24
C ASP A 179 7.51 -11.24 -10.49
N LEU A 180 8.73 -11.73 -10.28
CA LEU A 180 9.64 -12.22 -11.31
C LEU A 180 9.95 -13.72 -11.17
N VAL A 181 9.20 -14.45 -10.31
CA VAL A 181 9.52 -15.84 -9.98
C VAL A 181 8.99 -16.80 -11.03
N GLY A 182 7.78 -16.55 -11.55
CA GLY A 182 7.18 -17.40 -12.57
C GLY A 182 5.67 -17.18 -12.70
N GLU A 183 4.97 -18.22 -13.14
CA GLU A 183 3.52 -18.17 -13.38
C GLU A 183 2.70 -18.33 -12.09
N ALA A 184 3.27 -18.95 -11.08
CA ALA A 184 2.59 -19.30 -9.84
C ALA A 184 2.92 -18.36 -8.66
N SER A 185 3.30 -17.12 -8.95
CA SER A 185 3.68 -16.10 -7.96
C SER A 185 4.66 -16.66 -6.91
N PHE A 186 4.40 -16.50 -5.60
CA PHE A 186 5.25 -17.00 -4.52
C PHE A 186 4.90 -18.42 -4.05
N ALA A 187 4.11 -19.19 -4.80
CA ALA A 187 3.80 -20.57 -4.44
C ALA A 187 5.04 -21.45 -4.18
N PRO A 188 6.16 -21.35 -4.93
CA PRO A 188 7.38 -22.08 -4.61
C PRO A 188 7.97 -21.75 -3.23
N PHE A 189 7.62 -20.61 -2.65
CA PHE A 189 8.16 -20.12 -1.38
C PHE A 189 7.19 -20.26 -0.21
N VAL A 190 6.09 -20.99 -0.34
CA VAL A 190 5.10 -21.18 0.74
C VAL A 190 5.72 -21.67 2.05
N THR A 191 6.82 -22.44 1.98
CA THR A 191 7.54 -22.97 3.15
C THR A 191 8.74 -22.12 3.58
N ASN A 192 9.07 -21.06 2.86
CA ASN A 192 10.26 -20.25 3.13
C ASN A 192 9.94 -19.10 4.08
N PRO A 193 10.39 -19.15 5.36
CA PRO A 193 10.04 -18.12 6.34
C PRO A 193 10.66 -16.74 6.00
N LEU A 194 11.87 -16.71 5.44
CA LEU A 194 12.54 -15.44 5.13
C LEU A 194 11.73 -14.62 4.12
N ILE A 195 11.34 -15.24 3.00
CA ILE A 195 10.54 -14.59 1.95
C ILE A 195 9.18 -14.19 2.51
N ASN A 196 8.49 -15.11 3.18
CA ASN A 196 7.15 -14.84 3.73
C ASN A 196 7.15 -13.68 4.72
N PHE A 197 8.04 -13.69 5.73
CA PHE A 197 8.07 -12.62 6.73
C PHE A 197 8.56 -11.29 6.16
N THR A 198 9.50 -11.30 5.20
CA THR A 198 9.93 -10.07 4.53
C THR A 198 8.78 -9.45 3.74
N THR A 199 8.07 -10.25 2.94
CA THR A 199 6.91 -9.79 2.16
C THR A 199 5.82 -9.25 3.06
N MET A 200 5.38 -10.03 4.07
CA MET A 200 4.38 -9.60 5.04
C MET A 200 4.79 -8.32 5.76
N GLY A 201 6.06 -8.21 6.17
CA GLY A 201 6.59 -7.02 6.83
C GLY A 201 6.51 -5.77 5.95
N LEU A 202 6.90 -5.88 4.68
CA LEU A 202 6.83 -4.77 3.72
C LEU A 202 5.38 -4.32 3.47
N ILE A 203 4.46 -5.27 3.24
CA ILE A 203 3.04 -5.01 3.04
C ILE A 203 2.42 -4.34 4.27
N LEU A 204 2.70 -4.85 5.46
CA LEU A 204 2.17 -4.27 6.69
C LEU A 204 2.70 -2.86 6.94
N LEU A 205 4.01 -2.67 6.80
CA LEU A 205 4.62 -1.35 6.98
C LEU A 205 4.02 -0.34 6.00
N SER A 206 3.95 -0.65 4.73
CA SER A 206 3.41 0.26 3.72
C SER A 206 1.91 0.54 3.93
N GLY A 207 1.15 -0.47 4.37
CA GLY A 207 -0.28 -0.37 4.65
C GLY A 207 -0.66 0.41 5.90
N LEU A 208 0.26 0.60 6.87
CA LEU A 208 -0.01 1.39 8.09
C LEU A 208 -0.13 2.90 7.81
N GLY A 209 0.49 3.39 6.75
CA GLY A 209 0.53 4.81 6.41
C GLY A 209 1.64 5.58 7.14
N PHE A 210 2.17 6.59 6.45
CA PHE A 210 3.34 7.36 6.91
C PHE A 210 3.13 8.14 8.22
N PRO A 211 1.94 8.71 8.53
CA PRO A 211 1.72 9.40 9.80
C PRO A 211 1.93 8.48 11.01
N VAL A 212 1.50 7.21 10.88
CA VAL A 212 1.67 6.21 11.94
C VAL A 212 3.16 5.89 12.13
N TRP A 213 3.94 5.78 11.03
CA TRP A 213 5.39 5.55 11.13
C TRP A 213 6.10 6.65 11.90
N TRP A 214 5.80 7.90 11.57
CA TRP A 214 6.45 9.04 12.21
C TRP A 214 6.11 9.11 13.68
N GLU A 215 4.83 8.93 14.02
CA GLU A 215 4.43 8.94 15.42
C GLU A 215 5.06 7.80 16.21
N VAL A 216 5.08 6.57 15.65
CA VAL A 216 5.72 5.42 16.30
C VAL A 216 7.22 5.65 16.46
N MET A 217 7.91 6.13 15.42
CA MET A 217 9.35 6.42 15.49
C MET A 217 9.68 7.50 16.51
N GLU A 218 8.92 8.59 16.55
CA GLU A 218 9.09 9.65 17.57
C GLU A 218 8.91 9.10 18.98
N ARG A 219 7.88 8.29 19.19
CA ARG A 219 7.62 7.65 20.50
C ARG A 219 8.71 6.68 20.91
N VAL A 220 9.20 5.88 19.97
CA VAL A 220 10.32 4.96 20.25
C VAL A 220 11.58 5.75 20.60
N GLN A 221 11.87 6.84 19.88
CA GLN A 221 13.01 7.70 20.21
C GLN A 221 12.89 8.36 21.57
N GLU A 222 11.69 8.83 21.96
CA GLU A 222 11.43 9.39 23.30
C GLU A 222 11.62 8.33 24.42
N LEU A 223 11.20 7.08 24.14
CA LEU A 223 11.36 5.96 25.07
C LEU A 223 12.85 5.61 25.26
N VAL A 224 13.61 5.51 24.15
CA VAL A 224 15.04 5.18 24.18
C VAL A 224 15.84 6.29 24.87
N LYS A 225 15.45 7.56 24.69
CA LYS A 225 16.07 8.71 25.36
C LYS A 225 15.63 8.88 26.83
N GLY A 226 14.80 7.97 27.36
CA GLY A 226 14.34 8.01 28.77
C GLY A 226 13.40 9.17 29.09
N LYS A 227 12.88 9.87 28.08
CA LYS A 227 12.03 11.06 28.29
C LYS A 227 10.60 10.73 28.72
N ARG A 228 10.16 9.48 28.55
CA ARG A 228 8.80 9.02 28.91
C ARG A 228 8.81 7.63 29.55
N PRO A 229 7.94 7.38 30.56
CA PRO A 229 7.79 6.06 31.16
C PRO A 229 7.09 5.09 30.19
N ARG A 230 7.52 3.82 30.17
CA ARG A 230 6.98 2.74 29.34
C ARG A 230 5.45 2.58 29.46
N LYS A 231 4.89 2.82 30.66
CA LYS A 231 3.43 2.69 30.93
C LYS A 231 2.55 3.59 30.05
N ASN A 232 3.08 4.69 29.54
CA ASN A 232 2.32 5.66 28.75
C ASN A 232 2.59 5.58 27.24
N PHE A 233 3.30 4.54 26.78
CA PHE A 233 3.67 4.41 25.38
C PHE A 233 2.44 4.37 24.47
N VAL A 234 1.53 3.40 24.69
CA VAL A 234 0.31 3.21 23.87
C VAL A 234 -0.74 4.30 24.16
N ARG A 235 -0.88 4.73 25.41
CA ARG A 235 -1.86 5.77 25.78
C ARG A 235 -1.60 7.11 25.09
N GLY A 236 -0.34 7.41 24.80
CA GLY A 236 0.06 8.66 24.21
C GLY A 236 -0.13 8.77 22.70
N PHE A 237 -0.49 7.69 21.98
CA PHE A 237 -0.74 7.76 20.55
C PHE A 237 -1.98 8.61 20.25
N THR A 238 -1.95 9.26 19.08
CA THR A 238 -3.12 9.94 18.53
C THR A 238 -4.25 8.94 18.27
N LEU A 239 -5.48 9.44 18.21
CA LEU A 239 -6.65 8.61 17.90
C LEU A 239 -6.48 7.89 16.55
N HIS A 240 -5.94 8.59 15.55
CA HIS A 240 -5.66 8.03 14.23
C HIS A 240 -4.75 6.78 14.34
N THR A 241 -3.61 6.90 15.02
CA THR A 241 -2.66 5.79 15.18
C THR A 241 -3.25 4.62 15.96
N LYS A 242 -4.04 4.90 17.01
CA LYS A 242 -4.74 3.85 17.77
C LYS A 242 -5.74 3.09 16.88
N LEU A 243 -6.58 3.81 16.11
CA LEU A 243 -7.52 3.20 15.17
C LEU A 243 -6.80 2.33 14.14
N VAL A 244 -5.75 2.86 13.52
CA VAL A 244 -4.99 2.15 12.50
C VAL A 244 -4.36 0.87 13.06
N LEU A 245 -3.64 0.96 14.16
CA LEU A 245 -2.95 -0.20 14.75
C LEU A 245 -3.93 -1.27 15.22
N THR A 246 -4.99 -0.89 15.95
CA THR A 246 -6.00 -1.85 16.42
C THR A 246 -6.73 -2.52 15.28
N THR A 247 -7.21 -1.77 14.30
CA THR A 247 -7.94 -2.34 13.16
C THR A 247 -7.04 -3.24 12.33
N THR A 248 -5.78 -2.83 12.09
CA THR A 248 -4.81 -3.66 11.37
C THR A 248 -4.56 -4.98 12.11
N MET A 249 -4.36 -4.93 13.43
CA MET A 249 -4.17 -6.15 14.22
C MET A 249 -5.39 -7.07 14.17
N ILE A 250 -6.59 -6.51 14.35
CA ILE A 250 -7.84 -7.29 14.28
C ILE A 250 -7.99 -7.97 12.91
N LEU A 251 -7.77 -7.24 11.82
CA LEU A 251 -7.91 -7.79 10.47
C LEU A 251 -6.85 -8.86 10.18
N VAL A 252 -5.59 -8.62 10.54
CA VAL A 252 -4.50 -9.57 10.27
C VAL A 252 -4.66 -10.84 11.09
N PHE A 253 -4.82 -10.73 12.40
CA PHE A 253 -4.95 -11.89 13.28
C PHE A 253 -6.31 -12.57 13.12
N GLY A 254 -7.40 -11.80 13.03
CA GLY A 254 -8.73 -12.34 12.81
C GLY A 254 -8.85 -13.04 11.46
N GLY A 255 -8.35 -12.42 10.39
CA GLY A 255 -8.31 -13.05 9.07
C GLY A 255 -7.47 -14.32 9.04
N ALA A 256 -6.27 -14.30 9.61
CA ALA A 256 -5.40 -15.47 9.68
C ALA A 256 -6.04 -16.61 10.49
N LEU A 257 -6.67 -16.31 11.63
CA LEU A 257 -7.37 -17.31 12.44
C LEU A 257 -8.57 -17.92 11.71
N LEU A 258 -9.37 -17.10 11.01
CA LEU A 258 -10.51 -17.58 10.24
C LEU A 258 -10.06 -18.49 9.09
N ILE A 259 -9.08 -18.07 8.29
CA ILE A 259 -8.52 -18.87 7.19
C ILE A 259 -7.93 -20.18 7.74
N LEU A 260 -7.17 -20.10 8.84
CA LEU A 260 -6.58 -21.26 9.47
C LEU A 260 -7.64 -22.27 9.96
N ALA A 261 -8.74 -21.76 10.56
CA ALA A 261 -9.82 -22.62 11.07
C ALA A 261 -10.62 -23.27 9.94
N LEU A 262 -10.89 -22.53 8.86
CA LEU A 262 -11.69 -23.02 7.73
C LEU A 262 -10.92 -24.01 6.85
N ASP A 263 -9.63 -23.77 6.62
CA ASP A 263 -8.81 -24.54 5.66
C ASP A 263 -7.79 -25.46 6.33
N TRP A 264 -7.87 -25.67 7.63
CA TRP A 264 -6.88 -26.50 8.35
C TRP A 264 -6.67 -27.88 7.74
N ASN A 265 -7.76 -28.55 7.32
CA ASN A 265 -7.75 -29.88 6.72
C ASN A 265 -8.01 -29.87 5.21
N HIS A 266 -8.14 -28.71 4.59
CA HIS A 266 -8.43 -28.58 3.17
C HIS A 266 -7.16 -28.88 2.37
N ALA A 267 -7.13 -30.05 1.72
CA ALA A 267 -5.94 -30.61 1.08
C ALA A 267 -5.34 -29.70 -0.02
N PRO A 268 -6.12 -29.02 -0.88
CA PRO A 268 -5.56 -28.14 -1.91
C PRO A 268 -4.81 -26.93 -1.34
N SER A 269 -5.28 -26.34 -0.22
CA SER A 269 -4.69 -25.15 0.39
C SER A 269 -3.72 -25.48 1.53
N LEU A 270 -4.20 -25.49 2.77
CA LEU A 270 -3.37 -25.66 3.96
C LEU A 270 -3.14 -27.12 4.34
N GLY A 271 -4.02 -28.04 3.92
CA GLY A 271 -4.07 -29.42 4.43
C GLY A 271 -2.76 -30.20 4.25
N SER A 272 -2.04 -29.96 3.15
CA SER A 272 -0.76 -30.63 2.82
C SER A 272 0.45 -30.11 3.61
N LEU A 273 0.33 -28.96 4.27
CA LEU A 273 1.43 -28.28 4.96
C LEU A 273 1.61 -28.79 6.40
N LYS A 274 2.83 -28.63 6.93
CA LYS A 274 3.10 -28.84 8.37
C LYS A 274 2.43 -27.77 9.23
N PRO A 275 2.09 -28.03 10.51
CA PRO A 275 1.36 -27.07 11.36
C PRO A 275 1.94 -25.64 11.39
N ALA A 276 3.26 -25.51 11.55
CA ALA A 276 3.92 -24.20 11.53
C ALA A 276 3.81 -23.49 10.17
N GLN A 277 3.86 -24.26 9.08
CA GLN A 277 3.73 -23.72 7.72
C GLN A 277 2.28 -23.31 7.44
N LYS A 278 1.26 -24.05 7.94
CA LYS A 278 -0.15 -23.68 7.87
C LYS A 278 -0.39 -22.32 8.50
N VAL A 279 0.15 -22.13 9.70
CA VAL A 279 0.05 -20.84 10.41
C VAL A 279 0.69 -19.71 9.59
N MET A 280 1.92 -19.93 9.09
CA MET A 280 2.61 -18.93 8.27
C MET A 280 1.85 -18.58 6.98
N ALA A 281 1.34 -19.60 6.27
CA ALA A 281 0.58 -19.41 5.03
C ALA A 281 -0.76 -18.70 5.29
N ALA A 282 -1.47 -19.02 6.38
CA ALA A 282 -2.70 -18.34 6.76
C ALA A 282 -2.45 -16.86 7.13
N PHE A 283 -1.36 -16.55 7.83
CA PHE A 283 -0.95 -15.18 8.08
C PHE A 283 -0.58 -14.46 6.77
N PHE A 284 0.17 -15.12 5.89
CA PHE A 284 0.52 -14.56 4.59
C PHE A 284 -0.74 -14.22 3.80
N GLN A 285 -1.70 -15.13 3.71
CA GLN A 285 -2.98 -14.93 3.02
C GLN A 285 -3.76 -13.75 3.63
N SER A 286 -3.84 -13.67 4.94
CA SER A 286 -4.52 -12.55 5.62
C SER A 286 -3.85 -11.20 5.37
N VAL A 287 -2.53 -11.17 5.22
CA VAL A 287 -1.77 -9.93 4.94
C VAL A 287 -1.86 -9.56 3.46
N THR A 288 -1.70 -10.52 2.54
CA THR A 288 -1.69 -10.24 1.11
C THR A 288 -3.05 -9.79 0.58
N THR A 289 -4.16 -10.27 1.16
CA THR A 289 -5.51 -9.83 0.81
C THR A 289 -5.75 -8.34 1.09
N ARG A 290 -4.89 -7.70 1.87
CA ARG A 290 -4.94 -6.24 2.09
C ARG A 290 -4.33 -5.46 0.91
N THR A 291 -4.74 -5.81 -0.30
CA THR A 291 -4.41 -5.19 -1.57
C THR A 291 -2.95 -5.34 -2.01
N ALA A 292 -2.27 -6.43 -1.62
CA ALA A 292 -0.88 -6.67 -2.03
C ALA A 292 -0.73 -7.57 -3.27
N GLY A 293 -1.51 -8.65 -3.38
CA GLY A 293 -1.62 -9.48 -4.59
C GLY A 293 -0.60 -10.61 -4.72
N PHE A 294 0.35 -10.78 -3.81
CA PHE A 294 1.24 -11.96 -3.83
C PHE A 294 0.51 -13.22 -3.36
N GLU A 295 0.76 -14.34 -4.00
CA GLU A 295 0.14 -15.62 -3.67
C GLU A 295 1.20 -16.65 -3.30
N THR A 296 1.10 -17.23 -2.11
CA THR A 296 1.86 -18.41 -1.70
C THR A 296 1.06 -19.69 -1.85
N ILE A 297 -0.25 -19.55 -1.93
CA ILE A 297 -1.22 -20.59 -2.27
C ILE A 297 -2.17 -19.96 -3.28
N PRO A 298 -2.42 -20.58 -4.44
CA PRO A 298 -3.36 -20.05 -5.44
C PRO A 298 -4.74 -19.81 -4.83
N GLN A 299 -5.38 -18.69 -5.18
CA GLN A 299 -6.69 -18.35 -4.62
C GLN A 299 -7.76 -19.40 -4.94
N ALA A 300 -7.62 -20.08 -6.09
CA ALA A 300 -8.53 -21.14 -6.51
C ALA A 300 -8.45 -22.40 -5.63
N ASP A 301 -7.37 -22.58 -4.88
CA ASP A 301 -7.16 -23.75 -4.01
C ASP A 301 -7.76 -23.58 -2.61
N PHE A 302 -8.24 -22.37 -2.27
CA PHE A 302 -8.94 -22.12 -1.01
C PHE A 302 -10.38 -22.59 -1.06
N SER A 303 -10.92 -23.00 0.11
CA SER A 303 -12.35 -23.31 0.23
C SER A 303 -13.20 -22.06 -0.03
N ASP A 304 -14.44 -22.25 -0.49
CA ASP A 304 -15.41 -21.16 -0.73
C ASP A 304 -15.57 -20.26 0.51
N SER A 305 -15.54 -20.85 1.70
CA SER A 305 -15.63 -20.12 2.96
C SER A 305 -14.42 -19.22 3.20
N SER A 306 -13.21 -19.72 2.95
CA SER A 306 -11.99 -18.91 3.04
C SER A 306 -11.89 -17.87 1.94
N ALA A 307 -12.41 -18.17 0.75
CA ALA A 307 -12.52 -17.21 -0.34
C ALA A 307 -13.44 -16.04 0.04
N MET A 308 -14.59 -16.30 0.67
CA MET A 308 -15.48 -15.24 1.20
C MET A 308 -14.78 -14.36 2.24
N VAL A 309 -14.05 -14.97 3.19
CA VAL A 309 -13.24 -14.20 4.17
C VAL A 309 -12.21 -13.34 3.45
N SER A 310 -11.52 -13.90 2.46
CA SER A 310 -10.53 -13.16 1.66
C SER A 310 -11.17 -11.97 0.93
N MET A 311 -12.36 -12.12 0.33
CA MET A 311 -13.10 -11.01 -0.32
C MET A 311 -13.41 -9.87 0.66
N VAL A 312 -13.83 -10.19 1.89
CA VAL A 312 -14.10 -9.17 2.93
C VAL A 312 -12.80 -8.46 3.32
N LEU A 313 -11.70 -9.21 3.48
CA LEU A 313 -10.38 -8.64 3.79
C LEU A 313 -9.85 -7.76 2.64
N MET A 314 -10.07 -8.16 1.39
CA MET A 314 -9.67 -7.38 0.20
C MET A 314 -10.47 -6.07 0.09
N PHE A 315 -11.74 -6.05 0.50
CA PHE A 315 -12.54 -4.83 0.54
C PHE A 315 -11.97 -3.81 1.54
N ILE A 316 -11.46 -4.29 2.70
CA ILE A 316 -10.86 -3.45 3.75
C ILE A 316 -9.35 -3.37 3.50
N GLY A 317 -8.92 -2.38 2.74
CA GLY A 317 -7.52 -2.20 2.39
C GLY A 317 -6.64 -1.64 3.51
N GLY A 318 -5.75 -0.72 3.16
CA GLY A 318 -4.82 -0.10 4.10
C GLY A 318 -5.35 1.16 4.78
N SER A 319 -4.44 1.84 5.49
CA SER A 319 -4.72 3.07 6.22
C SER A 319 -4.50 4.30 5.33
N PRO A 320 -5.04 5.46 5.71
CA PRO A 320 -4.80 6.70 4.98
C PRO A 320 -3.31 7.03 4.88
N MET A 321 -2.90 7.60 3.74
CA MET A 321 -1.50 7.92 3.43
C MET A 321 -0.56 6.70 3.43
N GLY A 322 -1.08 5.49 3.26
CA GLY A 322 -0.33 4.28 2.92
C GLY A 322 -0.42 3.97 1.43
N THR A 323 0.36 3.00 0.95
CA THR A 323 0.36 2.56 -0.46
C THR A 323 -0.80 1.63 -0.79
N ALA A 324 -1.41 1.01 0.20
CA ALA A 324 -2.51 0.07 0.03
C ALA A 324 -3.80 0.76 -0.44
N GLY A 325 -4.53 0.10 -1.34
CA GLY A 325 -5.83 0.51 -1.87
C GLY A 325 -7.00 0.23 -0.91
N GLY A 326 -8.18 0.00 -1.46
CA GLY A 326 -9.40 -0.40 -0.74
C GLY A 326 -10.00 0.69 0.16
N VAL A 327 -11.10 0.31 0.86
CA VAL A 327 -11.70 1.16 1.88
C VAL A 327 -10.74 1.30 3.06
N LYS A 328 -10.48 2.52 3.49
CA LYS A 328 -9.46 2.77 4.50
C LYS A 328 -9.85 2.17 5.86
N THR A 329 -8.87 1.56 6.53
CA THR A 329 -9.08 0.93 7.86
C THR A 329 -9.72 1.87 8.86
N THR A 330 -9.34 3.15 8.84
CA THR A 330 -9.94 4.18 9.72
C THR A 330 -11.41 4.42 9.42
N THR A 331 -11.82 4.40 8.14
CA THR A 331 -13.22 4.56 7.74
C THR A 331 -14.07 3.41 8.27
N VAL A 332 -13.59 2.17 8.09
CA VAL A 332 -14.29 0.99 8.61
C VAL A 332 -14.35 1.01 10.13
N ALA A 333 -13.25 1.35 10.81
CA ALA A 333 -13.22 1.44 12.26
C ALA A 333 -14.20 2.47 12.80
N ILE A 334 -14.23 3.67 12.20
CA ILE A 334 -15.18 4.73 12.60
C ILE A 334 -16.62 4.27 12.36
N LEU A 335 -16.90 3.63 11.23
CA LEU A 335 -18.23 3.11 10.92
C LEU A 335 -18.67 2.06 11.95
N VAL A 336 -17.79 1.12 12.31
CA VAL A 336 -18.10 0.09 13.31
C VAL A 336 -18.37 0.72 14.68
N VAL A 337 -17.57 1.70 15.10
CA VAL A 337 -17.75 2.41 16.37
C VAL A 337 -19.04 3.20 16.37
N LEU A 338 -19.39 3.86 15.24
CA LEU A 338 -20.63 4.62 15.08
C LEU A 338 -21.85 3.70 15.21
N VAL A 339 -21.86 2.58 14.46
CA VAL A 339 -22.96 1.60 14.53
C VAL A 339 -23.09 1.00 15.93
N ALA A 340 -21.98 0.66 16.57
CA ALA A 340 -21.99 0.13 17.93
C ALA A 340 -22.51 1.14 18.95
N SER A 341 -22.17 2.43 18.82
CA SER A 341 -22.67 3.52 19.66
C SER A 341 -24.17 3.71 19.45
N TYR A 342 -24.62 3.70 18.19
CA TYR A 342 -26.04 3.80 17.84
C TYR A 342 -26.88 2.64 18.45
N ILE A 343 -26.40 1.40 18.34
CA ILE A 343 -27.07 0.21 18.91
C ILE A 343 -27.14 0.31 20.45
N ARG A 344 -26.14 0.93 21.10
CA ARG A 344 -26.17 1.15 22.56
C ARG A 344 -27.08 2.30 23.00
N GLY A 345 -27.56 3.12 22.07
CA GLY A 345 -28.33 4.30 22.37
C GLY A 345 -27.55 5.49 22.90
N ASP A 346 -26.20 5.51 22.65
CA ASP A 346 -25.36 6.60 23.07
C ASP A 346 -25.65 7.85 22.24
N SER A 347 -25.81 9.02 22.88
CA SER A 347 -25.98 10.31 22.18
C SER A 347 -24.72 10.76 21.44
N ASP A 348 -23.55 10.36 21.95
CA ASP A 348 -22.24 10.75 21.45
C ASP A 348 -21.43 9.52 21.09
N THR A 349 -20.80 9.55 19.92
CA THR A 349 -19.88 8.49 19.51
C THR A 349 -18.48 8.81 20.00
N VAL A 350 -18.01 8.07 20.99
CA VAL A 350 -16.70 8.26 21.63
C VAL A 350 -15.81 7.04 21.38
N ALA A 351 -14.57 7.27 20.94
CA ALA A 351 -13.52 6.23 20.88
C ALA A 351 -12.29 6.67 21.65
N TRP A 352 -11.81 5.84 22.59
CA TRP A 352 -10.66 6.13 23.47
C TRP A 352 -10.71 7.50 24.17
N GLY A 353 -11.92 7.95 24.55
CA GLY A 353 -12.14 9.25 25.19
C GLY A 353 -12.09 10.45 24.24
N CYS A 354 -12.03 10.22 22.92
CA CYS A 354 -12.15 11.26 21.91
C CYS A 354 -13.53 11.20 21.26
N LEU A 355 -14.21 12.36 21.20
CA LEU A 355 -15.47 12.52 20.54
C LEU A 355 -15.28 12.40 19.03
N LEU A 356 -15.96 11.46 18.38
CA LEU A 356 -15.92 11.26 16.93
C LEU A 356 -17.10 11.95 16.25
N TYR A 357 -18.28 11.85 16.83
CA TYR A 357 -19.52 12.39 16.29
C TYR A 357 -20.50 12.70 17.42
N THR A 358 -21.21 13.82 17.31
CA THR A 358 -22.35 14.18 18.17
C THR A 358 -23.62 14.06 17.34
N SER A 359 -24.65 13.40 17.87
CA SER A 359 -25.98 13.46 17.27
C SER A 359 -26.45 14.93 17.29
N PRO A 360 -26.98 15.47 16.16
CA PRO A 360 -27.51 16.83 16.18
C PRO A 360 -28.62 16.92 17.23
N SER A 361 -28.45 17.88 18.14
CA SER A 361 -29.48 18.13 19.16
C SER A 361 -30.76 18.58 18.46
N PRO A 362 -31.93 18.18 18.93
CA PRO A 362 -33.20 18.74 18.44
C PRO A 362 -33.27 20.28 18.49
N ARG A 363 -32.37 20.92 19.28
CA ARG A 363 -32.24 22.38 19.37
C ARG A 363 -31.45 22.97 18.21
N ASP A 364 -30.60 22.21 17.54
CA ASP A 364 -29.80 22.69 16.41
C ASP A 364 -30.66 22.87 15.13
N GLY A 365 -31.77 22.12 15.02
CA GLY A 365 -32.77 22.27 13.96
C GLY A 365 -33.75 23.45 14.12
N LEU A 366 -33.67 24.16 15.24
CA LEU A 366 -34.52 25.34 15.50
C LEU A 366 -33.79 26.67 15.24
N LEU A 367 -32.53 26.62 14.87
CA LEU A 367 -31.67 27.80 14.61
C LEU A 367 -31.24 27.93 13.12
N SER A 368 -31.79 27.10 12.22
CA SER A 368 -31.53 27.19 10.76
C SER A 368 -32.70 27.80 10.00
#